data_de56f325c5037812c14e85bed2916394
#
_entry.id   de56f325c5037812c14e85bed2916394
#
_cell.length_a   1.000
_cell.length_b   1.000
_cell.length_c   1.000
_cell.angle_alpha   90.00
_cell.angle_beta   90.00
_cell.angle_gamma   90.00
#
_symmetry.space_group_name_H-M   'P 1'
#
loop_
_entity.id
_entity.type
_entity.pdbx_description
1 polymer ?
#
loop_
_entity_poly.entity_id
_entity_poly.type
_entity_poly.pdbx_seq_one_letter_code
_entity_poly.pdbx_strand_id
1 'polypeptide(L)'
;MSESLHYLLMTDHLMVQKSLIASVKDTGLTPGQPKVLDYLKNHDGAVQKEIAINCHIEPASLTTILNGMENKGYIRRSICTTNRKYLNVFLTELGRKYVERLETEFAGIEKSALKSFTDDEKEQLIY
;
A
#
# COMPACT_ATOMS: atom_id res chain seq x y z
N MET A 1 8.52 -31.47 -8.88
CA MET A 1 7.72 -30.77 -9.90
C MET A 1 7.94 -29.27 -9.75
N SER A 2 8.29 -28.64 -10.84
CA SER A 2 8.48 -27.19 -10.81
C SER A 2 7.17 -26.49 -11.11
N GLU A 3 6.89 -25.46 -10.38
CA GLU A 3 5.73 -24.62 -10.62
C GLU A 3 6.10 -23.46 -11.53
N SER A 4 5.13 -22.92 -12.25
CA SER A 4 5.39 -21.79 -13.13
C SER A 4 5.69 -20.52 -12.32
N LEU A 5 6.51 -19.65 -12.88
CA LEU A 5 6.88 -18.40 -12.23
C LEU A 5 5.65 -17.55 -11.91
N HIS A 6 4.71 -17.44 -12.85
CA HIS A 6 3.53 -16.62 -12.63
C HIS A 6 2.66 -17.16 -11.49
N TYR A 7 2.55 -18.48 -11.36
CA TYR A 7 1.82 -19.11 -10.27
C TYR A 7 2.48 -18.77 -8.92
N LEU A 8 3.80 -18.91 -8.85
CA LEU A 8 4.55 -18.60 -7.64
C LEU A 8 4.42 -17.13 -7.24
N LEU A 9 4.48 -16.23 -8.21
CA LEU A 9 4.32 -14.80 -7.94
C LEU A 9 2.92 -14.47 -7.42
N MET A 10 1.89 -15.08 -8.00
CA MET A 10 0.52 -14.88 -7.55
C MET A 10 0.32 -15.41 -6.12
N THR A 11 0.87 -16.60 -5.84
CA THR A 11 0.77 -17.21 -4.51
C THR A 11 1.50 -16.37 -3.48
N ASP A 12 2.71 -15.94 -3.78
CA ASP A 12 3.52 -15.12 -2.88
C ASP A 12 2.84 -13.79 -2.59
N HIS A 13 2.25 -13.15 -3.60
CA HIS A 13 1.52 -11.90 -3.43
C HIS A 13 0.34 -12.07 -2.46
N LEU A 14 -0.43 -13.14 -2.63
CA LEU A 14 -1.55 -13.44 -1.73
C LEU A 14 -1.09 -13.69 -0.30
N MET A 15 0.00 -14.41 -0.13
CA MET A 15 0.55 -14.70 1.19
C MET A 15 1.04 -13.44 1.89
N VAL A 16 1.75 -12.57 1.18
CA VAL A 16 2.22 -11.30 1.71
C VAL A 16 1.02 -10.43 2.11
N GLN A 17 0.03 -10.33 1.25
CA GLN A 17 -1.17 -9.53 1.50
C GLN A 17 -1.93 -10.02 2.73
N LYS A 18 -2.14 -11.33 2.86
CA LYS A 18 -2.83 -11.92 4.01
C LYS A 18 -2.04 -11.71 5.30
N SER A 19 -0.73 -11.90 5.23
CA SER A 19 0.15 -11.70 6.37
C SER A 19 0.12 -10.26 6.87
N LEU A 20 0.18 -9.31 5.94
CA LEU A 20 0.14 -7.90 6.26
C LEU A 20 -1.18 -7.51 6.93
N ILE A 21 -2.31 -7.90 6.33
CA ILE A 21 -3.63 -7.57 6.87
C ILE A 21 -3.82 -8.19 8.26
N ALA A 22 -3.35 -9.41 8.46
CA ALA A 22 -3.43 -10.06 9.77
C ALA A 22 -2.61 -9.31 10.82
N SER A 23 -1.42 -8.83 10.45
CA SER A 23 -0.52 -8.13 11.39
C SER A 23 -1.02 -6.74 11.77
N VAL A 24 -1.90 -6.13 10.95
CA VAL A 24 -2.48 -4.80 11.22
C VAL A 24 -3.97 -4.87 11.54
N LYS A 25 -4.46 -6.02 11.96
CA LYS A 25 -5.88 -6.25 12.23
C LYS A 25 -6.46 -5.24 13.22
N ASP A 26 -5.67 -4.83 14.19
CA ASP A 26 -6.07 -3.84 15.21
C ASP A 26 -6.32 -2.44 14.65
N THR A 27 -5.78 -2.14 13.47
CA THR A 27 -5.92 -0.81 12.85
C THR A 27 -7.24 -0.64 12.09
N GLY A 28 -7.91 -1.74 11.76
CA GLY A 28 -9.11 -1.69 10.91
C GLY A 28 -8.81 -1.50 9.43
N LEU A 29 -7.55 -1.62 9.03
CA LEU A 29 -7.19 -1.53 7.61
C LEU A 29 -7.73 -2.73 6.84
N THR A 30 -8.32 -2.47 5.67
CA THR A 30 -8.85 -3.49 4.77
C THR A 30 -7.95 -3.61 3.55
N PRO A 31 -8.06 -4.71 2.78
CA PRO A 31 -7.24 -4.88 1.57
C PRO A 31 -7.33 -3.66 0.64
N GLY A 32 -6.19 -3.26 0.09
CA GLY A 32 -6.07 -2.09 -0.76
C GLY A 32 -5.68 -0.82 -0.01
N GLN A 33 -6.10 -0.65 1.23
CA GLN A 33 -5.77 0.55 2.01
C GLN A 33 -4.28 0.67 2.35
N PRO A 34 -3.60 -0.41 2.77
CA PRO A 34 -2.16 -0.33 3.01
C PRO A 34 -1.36 0.12 1.80
N LYS A 35 -1.72 -0.34 0.61
CA LYS A 35 -1.04 0.03 -0.63
C LYS A 35 -1.15 1.54 -0.88
N VAL A 36 -2.32 2.11 -0.66
CA VAL A 36 -2.55 3.55 -0.85
C VAL A 36 -1.77 4.35 0.19
N LEU A 37 -1.79 3.94 1.45
CA LEU A 37 -1.02 4.61 2.50
C LEU A 37 0.47 4.57 2.19
N ASP A 38 0.98 3.43 1.76
CA ASP A 38 2.38 3.27 1.41
C ASP A 38 2.79 4.21 0.26
N TYR A 39 1.94 4.34 -0.76
CA TYR A 39 2.18 5.26 -1.86
C TYR A 39 2.19 6.71 -1.38
N LEU A 40 1.21 7.10 -0.56
CA LEU A 40 1.08 8.48 -0.08
C LEU A 40 2.22 8.90 0.83
N LYS A 41 2.92 7.97 1.43
CA LYS A 41 4.10 8.27 2.24
C LYS A 41 5.07 9.22 1.53
N ASN A 42 5.32 8.98 0.25
CA ASN A 42 6.23 9.76 -0.56
C ASN A 42 5.53 10.63 -1.61
N HIS A 43 4.21 10.61 -1.66
CA HIS A 43 3.42 11.32 -2.66
C HIS A 43 2.18 11.96 -2.02
N ASP A 44 2.37 12.55 -0.85
CA ASP A 44 1.29 13.22 -0.13
C ASP A 44 0.72 14.34 -1.00
N GLY A 45 -0.59 14.41 -1.09
CA GLY A 45 -1.25 15.39 -1.95
C GLY A 45 -1.41 14.94 -3.40
N ALA A 46 -1.08 13.69 -3.73
CA ALA A 46 -1.27 13.17 -5.08
C ALA A 46 -2.74 13.23 -5.49
N VAL A 47 -3.00 13.44 -6.78
CA VAL A 47 -4.37 13.39 -7.28
C VAL A 47 -4.83 11.94 -7.38
N GLN A 48 -6.14 11.74 -7.22
CA GLN A 48 -6.74 10.42 -7.18
C GLN A 48 -6.40 9.57 -8.40
N LYS A 49 -6.39 10.18 -9.59
CA LYS A 49 -6.02 9.51 -10.83
C LYS A 49 -4.60 8.94 -10.80
N GLU A 50 -3.66 9.72 -10.27
CA GLU A 50 -2.26 9.31 -10.15
C GLU A 50 -2.11 8.11 -9.20
N ILE A 51 -2.85 8.14 -8.09
CA ILE A 51 -2.85 7.04 -7.14
C ILE A 51 -3.34 5.75 -7.80
N ALA A 52 -4.44 5.84 -8.57
CA ALA A 52 -5.00 4.67 -9.26
C ALA A 52 -3.98 4.04 -10.21
N ILE A 53 -3.28 4.88 -10.99
CA ILE A 53 -2.30 4.41 -11.96
C ILE A 53 -1.11 3.74 -11.24
N ASN A 54 -0.55 4.42 -10.25
CA ASN A 54 0.68 3.96 -9.61
C ASN A 54 0.46 2.82 -8.61
N CYS A 55 -0.72 2.72 -8.05
CA CYS A 55 -1.09 1.59 -7.18
C CYS A 55 -1.72 0.43 -7.95
N HIS A 56 -1.91 0.59 -9.26
CA HIS A 56 -2.54 -0.43 -10.11
C HIS A 56 -3.93 -0.83 -9.60
N ILE A 57 -4.73 0.19 -9.28
CA ILE A 57 -6.09 0.01 -8.79
C ILE A 57 -7.05 0.64 -9.79
N GLU A 58 -8.13 -0.09 -10.11
CA GLU A 58 -9.20 0.45 -10.94
C GLU A 58 -9.77 1.73 -10.31
N PRO A 59 -10.04 2.79 -11.09
CA PRO A 59 -10.53 4.05 -10.53
C PRO A 59 -11.78 3.91 -9.66
N ALA A 60 -12.74 3.08 -10.07
CA ALA A 60 -13.95 2.86 -9.27
C ALA A 60 -13.63 2.17 -7.94
N SER A 61 -12.74 1.20 -7.95
CA SER A 61 -12.29 0.51 -6.75
C SER A 61 -11.53 1.46 -5.82
N LEU A 62 -10.69 2.31 -6.39
CA LEU A 62 -9.95 3.30 -5.60
C LEU A 62 -10.91 4.26 -4.90
N THR A 63 -11.94 4.72 -5.59
CA THR A 63 -12.93 5.62 -4.98
C THR A 63 -13.54 4.99 -3.73
N THR A 64 -13.91 3.72 -3.80
CA THR A 64 -14.44 2.99 -2.65
C THR A 64 -13.42 2.88 -1.52
N ILE A 65 -12.18 2.55 -1.87
CA ILE A 65 -11.09 2.45 -0.90
C ILE A 65 -10.86 3.79 -0.20
N LEU A 66 -10.78 4.87 -0.96
CA LEU A 66 -10.55 6.21 -0.41
C LEU A 66 -11.72 6.70 0.44
N ASN A 67 -12.96 6.37 0.04
CA ASN A 67 -14.13 6.71 0.85
C ASN A 67 -14.03 6.07 2.24
N GLY A 68 -13.65 4.81 2.30
CA GLY A 68 -13.46 4.11 3.56
C GLY A 68 -12.33 4.71 4.40
N MET A 69 -11.23 5.07 3.76
CA MET A 69 -10.09 5.68 4.44
C MET A 69 -10.42 7.07 4.99
N GLU A 70 -11.17 7.86 4.24
CA GLU A 70 -11.59 9.18 4.69
C GLU A 70 -12.58 9.07 5.85
N ASN A 71 -13.52 8.14 5.79
CA ASN A 71 -14.48 7.91 6.87
C ASN A 71 -13.79 7.48 8.16
N LYS A 72 -12.70 6.75 8.07
CA LYS A 72 -11.91 6.32 9.23
C LYS A 72 -10.92 7.38 9.70
N GLY A 73 -10.77 8.47 8.95
CA GLY A 73 -9.88 9.56 9.30
C GLY A 73 -8.43 9.38 8.91
N TYR A 74 -8.11 8.46 8.03
CA TYR A 74 -6.73 8.22 7.59
C TYR A 74 -6.26 9.22 6.54
N ILE A 75 -7.18 9.74 5.75
CA ILE A 75 -6.92 10.72 4.71
C ILE A 75 -7.98 11.80 4.72
N ARG A 76 -7.66 12.91 4.06
CA ARG A 76 -8.62 13.92 3.66
C ARG A 76 -8.43 14.20 2.18
N ARG A 77 -9.51 14.59 1.51
CA ARG A 77 -9.46 14.94 0.10
C ARG A 77 -9.88 16.39 -0.07
N SER A 78 -9.26 17.07 -1.02
CA SER A 78 -9.65 18.43 -1.37
C SER A 78 -9.61 18.60 -2.88
N ILE A 79 -10.41 19.54 -3.38
CA ILE A 79 -10.45 19.85 -4.79
C ILE A 79 -9.12 20.48 -5.20
N CYS A 80 -8.53 20.00 -6.29
CA CYS A 80 -7.27 20.54 -6.80
C CYS A 80 -7.46 22.01 -7.22
N THR A 81 -6.56 22.88 -6.76
CA THR A 81 -6.66 24.32 -7.03
C THR A 81 -6.39 24.68 -8.50
N THR A 82 -5.58 23.86 -9.18
CA THR A 82 -5.23 24.09 -10.57
C THR A 82 -6.19 23.42 -11.55
N ASN A 83 -6.91 22.40 -11.13
CA ASN A 83 -7.89 21.72 -11.97
C ASN A 83 -8.97 21.10 -11.09
N ARG A 84 -10.16 21.69 -11.11
CA ARG A 84 -11.29 21.29 -10.26
C ARG A 84 -11.86 19.90 -10.57
N LYS A 85 -11.43 19.27 -11.66
CA LYS A 85 -11.82 17.90 -11.98
C LYS A 85 -11.12 16.87 -11.09
N TYR A 86 -10.03 17.26 -10.45
CA TYR A 86 -9.19 16.35 -9.68
C TYR A 86 -9.31 16.61 -8.19
N LEU A 87 -9.19 15.53 -7.44
CA LEU A 87 -9.13 15.56 -5.98
C LEU A 87 -7.72 15.21 -5.53
N ASN A 88 -7.15 16.06 -4.71
CA ASN A 88 -5.88 15.78 -4.03
C ASN A 88 -6.17 14.98 -2.77
N VAL A 89 -5.33 14.01 -2.49
CA VAL A 89 -5.45 13.12 -1.33
C VAL A 89 -4.29 13.37 -0.38
N PHE A 90 -4.62 13.68 0.86
CA PHE A 90 -3.62 14.02 1.88
C PHE A 90 -3.73 13.06 3.05
N LEU A 91 -2.58 12.66 3.58
CA LEU A 91 -2.55 11.90 4.82
C LEU A 91 -2.93 12.81 5.99
N THR A 92 -3.73 12.29 6.90
CA THR A 92 -3.96 12.91 8.19
C THR A 92 -2.84 12.50 9.15
N GLU A 93 -2.84 13.09 10.33
CA GLU A 93 -1.92 12.67 11.39
C GLU A 93 -2.09 11.18 11.72
N LEU A 94 -3.35 10.72 11.80
CA LEU A 94 -3.64 9.31 12.03
C LEU A 94 -3.14 8.44 10.86
N GLY A 95 -3.33 8.91 9.62
CA GLY A 95 -2.82 8.22 8.45
C GLY A 95 -1.31 8.06 8.48
N ARG A 96 -0.59 9.09 8.90
CA ARG A 96 0.87 9.04 9.04
C ARG A 96 1.31 8.03 10.10
N LYS A 97 0.58 7.94 11.18
CA LYS A 97 0.80 6.95 12.22
C LYS A 97 0.71 5.52 11.66
N TYR A 98 -0.29 5.29 10.83
CA TYR A 98 -0.48 3.98 10.21
C TYR A 98 0.55 3.69 9.13
N VAL A 99 1.03 4.72 8.42
CA VAL A 99 2.17 4.56 7.51
C VAL A 99 3.39 4.04 8.26
N GLU A 100 3.71 4.60 9.42
CA GLU A 100 4.83 4.14 10.25
C GLU A 100 4.63 2.69 10.68
N ARG A 101 3.41 2.34 11.09
CA ARG A 101 3.08 0.96 11.47
C ARG A 101 3.29 0.01 10.30
N LEU A 102 2.84 0.40 9.10
CA LEU A 102 2.99 -0.42 7.89
C LEU A 102 4.46 -0.59 7.52
N GLU A 103 5.29 0.44 7.65
CA GLU A 103 6.72 0.34 7.39
C GLU A 103 7.35 -0.75 8.26
N THR A 104 6.99 -0.78 9.54
CA THR A 104 7.47 -1.80 10.47
C THR A 104 7.02 -3.19 10.05
N GLU A 105 5.75 -3.33 9.66
CA GLU A 105 5.20 -4.63 9.26
C GLU A 105 5.78 -5.10 7.94
N PHE A 106 5.96 -4.22 6.97
CA PHE A 106 6.62 -4.56 5.70
C PHE A 106 8.07 -5.00 5.94
N ALA A 107 8.80 -4.27 6.76
CA ALA A 107 10.18 -4.62 7.10
C ALA A 107 10.25 -6.01 7.74
N GLY A 108 9.32 -6.33 8.63
CA GLY A 108 9.23 -7.64 9.25
C GLY A 108 8.97 -8.76 8.25
N ILE A 109 8.05 -8.54 7.31
CA ILE A 109 7.73 -9.50 6.26
C ILE A 109 8.94 -9.72 5.34
N GLU A 110 9.58 -8.63 4.92
CA GLU A 110 10.78 -8.71 4.06
C GLU A 110 11.91 -9.46 4.77
N LYS A 111 12.16 -9.15 6.03
CA LYS A 111 13.18 -9.81 6.82
C LYS A 111 12.93 -11.31 6.91
N SER A 112 11.68 -11.69 7.17
CA SER A 112 11.29 -13.09 7.25
C SER A 112 11.46 -13.80 5.91
N ALA A 113 11.05 -13.16 4.82
CA ALA A 113 11.15 -13.72 3.48
C ALA A 113 12.60 -13.87 3.01
N LEU A 114 13.48 -12.97 3.43
CA LEU A 114 14.86 -12.92 2.96
C LEU A 114 15.89 -13.50 3.93
N LYS A 115 15.44 -14.05 5.04
CA LYS A 115 16.36 -14.49 6.11
C LYS A 115 17.37 -15.54 5.68
N SER A 116 17.06 -16.32 4.64
CA SER A 116 17.96 -17.34 4.12
C SER A 116 18.86 -16.84 2.99
N PHE A 117 18.70 -15.58 2.59
CA PHE A 117 19.49 -14.98 1.52
C PHE A 117 20.74 -14.31 2.09
N THR A 118 21.85 -14.37 1.32
CA THR A 118 23.04 -13.60 1.62
C THR A 118 22.80 -12.13 1.28
N ASP A 119 23.66 -11.25 1.80
CA ASP A 119 23.56 -9.81 1.50
C ASP A 119 23.67 -9.54 0.00
N ASP A 120 24.56 -10.26 -0.70
CA ASP A 120 24.74 -10.12 -2.15
C ASP A 120 23.47 -10.55 -2.89
N GLU A 121 22.86 -11.66 -2.47
CA GLU A 121 21.61 -12.14 -3.07
C GLU A 121 20.46 -11.16 -2.86
N LYS A 122 20.37 -10.55 -1.68
CA LYS A 122 19.37 -9.52 -1.39
C LYS A 122 19.54 -8.32 -2.30
N GLU A 123 20.77 -7.89 -2.50
CA GLU A 123 21.08 -6.77 -3.38
C GLU A 123 20.66 -7.05 -4.82
N GLN A 124 20.95 -8.23 -5.32
CA GLN A 124 20.56 -8.63 -6.67
C GLN A 124 19.05 -8.72 -6.86
N LEU A 125 18.32 -9.11 -5.83
CA LEU A 125 16.87 -9.23 -5.89
C LEU A 125 16.18 -7.87 -5.89
N ILE A 126 16.66 -6.93 -5.10
CA ILE A 126 16.01 -5.63 -4.89
C ILE A 126 16.48 -4.59 -5.91
N TYR A 127 17.74 -4.66 -6.30
CA TYR A 127 18.36 -3.76 -7.28
C TYR A 127 18.84 -4.56 -8.53
#